data_d87ca22064de0c808f42d0fd80c20ee0
#
_entry.id   d87ca22064de0c808f42d0fd80c20ee0
#
_cell.length_a   1.000
_cell.length_b   1.000
_cell.length_c   1.000
_cell.angle_alpha   90.00
_cell.angle_beta   90.00
_cell.angle_gamma   90.00
#
_symmetry.space_group_name_H-M   'P 1'
#
loop_
_entity.id
_entity.type
_entity.pdbx_description
1 polymer ?
#
loop_
_entity_poly.entity_id
_entity_poly.type
_entity_poly.pdbx_seq_one_letter_code
_entity_poly.pdbx_strand_id
1 'polypeptide(L)'
;KVSFPTIDGVRYCEVTGDGTVRGLGSFDLTAAGEIAPSLAAILVFADKPTDMVGIGHLRGHETNRLEALVNEIRRIGGVAEELPDGLRIEPVPSETLHEANMETYADHRMATFATMLGLRIPDIQVINVATTRKTLPDFVGMWNGMLA
;
A
#
# COMPACT_ATOMS: atom_id res chain seq x y z
N LYS A 1 -12.52 14.39 -5.53
CA LYS A 1 -13.17 15.43 -4.72
C LYS A 1 -13.38 14.92 -3.31
N VAL A 2 -13.05 15.73 -2.32
CA VAL A 2 -13.28 15.42 -0.90
C VAL A 2 -14.29 16.42 -0.34
N SER A 3 -15.26 15.94 0.40
CA SER A 3 -16.26 16.75 1.11
C SER A 3 -16.53 16.18 2.50
N PHE A 4 -17.12 17.01 3.37
CA PHE A 4 -17.39 16.65 4.75
C PHE A 4 -18.86 16.94 5.12
N PRO A 5 -19.83 16.20 4.53
CA PRO A 5 -21.24 16.40 4.84
C PRO A 5 -21.55 15.99 6.28
N THR A 6 -22.56 16.66 6.86
CA THR A 6 -23.17 16.23 8.12
C THR A 6 -24.54 15.65 7.80
N ILE A 7 -24.77 14.40 8.16
CA ILE A 7 -26.04 13.67 7.94
C ILE A 7 -26.49 13.17 9.31
N ASP A 8 -27.71 13.51 9.72
CA ASP A 8 -28.30 13.13 11.00
C ASP A 8 -27.40 13.47 12.22
N GLY A 9 -26.70 14.62 12.15
CA GLY A 9 -25.78 15.08 13.22
C GLY A 9 -24.40 14.41 13.21
N VAL A 10 -24.14 13.45 12.33
CA VAL A 10 -22.83 12.78 12.19
C VAL A 10 -22.07 13.39 11.02
N ARG A 11 -20.80 13.75 11.26
CA ARG A 11 -19.91 14.26 10.22
C ARG A 11 -19.21 13.11 9.50
N TYR A 12 -19.34 13.08 8.17
CA TYR A 12 -18.72 12.10 7.29
C TYR A 12 -17.57 12.71 6.50
N CYS A 13 -16.63 11.86 6.07
CA CYS A 13 -15.69 12.17 5.00
C CYS A 13 -16.17 11.45 3.74
N GLU A 14 -16.56 12.20 2.73
CA GLU A 14 -16.97 11.66 1.44
C GLU A 14 -15.87 11.89 0.42
N VAL A 15 -15.44 10.82 -0.25
CA VAL A 15 -14.42 10.86 -1.30
C VAL A 15 -15.02 10.37 -2.60
N THR A 16 -15.01 11.23 -3.63
CA THR A 16 -15.43 10.87 -4.98
C THR A 16 -14.23 10.87 -5.90
N GLY A 17 -13.88 9.70 -6.43
CA GLY A 17 -12.84 9.50 -7.43
C GLY A 17 -13.41 9.22 -8.82
N ASP A 18 -12.57 9.32 -9.85
CA ASP A 18 -12.89 8.95 -11.23
C ASP A 18 -12.36 7.55 -11.59
N GLY A 19 -11.85 6.81 -10.61
CA GLY A 19 -11.27 5.48 -10.79
C GLY A 19 -9.81 5.47 -11.25
N THR A 20 -9.23 6.64 -11.51
CA THR A 20 -7.83 6.75 -11.94
C THR A 20 -6.91 7.01 -10.74
N VAL A 21 -5.85 6.20 -10.60
CA VAL A 21 -4.78 6.48 -9.65
C VAL A 21 -3.74 7.37 -10.35
N ARG A 22 -3.53 8.56 -9.79
CA ARG A 22 -2.57 9.52 -10.33
C ARG A 22 -1.27 9.48 -9.55
N GLY A 23 -0.15 9.44 -10.28
CA GLY A 23 1.16 9.61 -9.66
C GLY A 23 1.33 11.02 -9.09
N LEU A 24 2.05 11.13 -7.98
CA LEU A 24 2.16 12.35 -7.19
C LEU A 24 3.45 13.16 -7.46
N GLY A 25 4.36 12.61 -8.29
CA GLY A 25 5.71 13.18 -8.40
C GLY A 25 6.45 13.00 -7.07
N SER A 26 7.14 14.01 -6.58
CA SER A 26 7.75 13.95 -5.24
C SER A 26 6.72 14.28 -4.17
N PHE A 27 6.52 13.35 -3.23
CA PHE A 27 5.52 13.44 -2.17
C PHE A 27 6.15 13.20 -0.79
N ASP A 28 6.13 14.23 0.05
CA ASP A 28 6.71 14.19 1.39
C ASP A 28 5.75 13.49 2.38
N LEU A 29 6.24 12.41 2.98
CA LEU A 29 5.55 11.60 3.98
C LEU A 29 6.16 11.72 5.38
N THR A 30 7.02 12.71 5.65
CA THR A 30 7.67 12.89 6.96
C THR A 30 6.66 12.86 8.12
N ALA A 31 5.50 13.51 7.94
CA ALA A 31 4.46 13.57 8.97
C ALA A 31 3.57 12.32 9.05
N ALA A 32 3.66 11.40 8.10
CA ALA A 32 2.73 10.28 7.96
C ALA A 32 3.40 9.00 7.39
N GLY A 33 4.68 8.77 7.69
CA GLY A 33 5.46 7.67 7.13
C GLY A 33 4.83 6.29 7.30
N GLU A 34 4.09 6.09 8.39
CA GLU A 34 3.41 4.82 8.69
C GLU A 34 2.37 4.38 7.63
N ILE A 35 1.84 5.31 6.82
CA ILE A 35 0.91 4.95 5.75
C ILE A 35 1.63 4.56 4.44
N ALA A 36 2.95 4.69 4.37
CA ALA A 36 3.72 4.43 3.15
C ALA A 36 3.44 3.05 2.51
N PRO A 37 3.36 1.94 3.25
CA PRO A 37 3.01 0.65 2.65
C PRO A 37 1.62 0.63 2.00
N SER A 38 0.61 1.20 2.65
CA SER A 38 -0.74 1.27 2.07
C SER A 38 -0.80 2.19 0.86
N LEU A 39 -0.08 3.32 0.91
CA LEU A 39 0.02 4.23 -0.23
C LEU A 39 0.77 3.59 -1.40
N ALA A 40 1.85 2.84 -1.13
CA ALA A 40 2.58 2.09 -2.15
C ALA A 40 1.67 1.07 -2.88
N ALA A 41 0.80 0.35 -2.15
CA ALA A 41 -0.14 -0.57 -2.76
C ALA A 41 -1.10 0.09 -3.77
N ILE A 42 -1.45 1.36 -3.54
CA ILE A 42 -2.27 2.15 -4.45
C ILE A 42 -1.42 2.66 -5.62
N LEU A 43 -0.22 3.18 -5.33
CA LEU A 43 0.65 3.83 -6.31
C LEU A 43 1.25 2.86 -7.34
N VAL A 44 1.29 1.57 -7.08
CA VAL A 44 1.61 0.54 -8.09
C VAL A 44 0.72 0.66 -9.34
N PHE A 45 -0.50 1.17 -9.19
CA PHE A 45 -1.48 1.36 -10.28
C PHE A 45 -1.53 2.81 -10.80
N ALA A 46 -0.56 3.65 -10.43
CA ALA A 46 -0.54 5.06 -10.83
C ALA A 46 -0.19 5.24 -12.31
N ASP A 47 -0.64 6.36 -12.88
CA ASP A 47 -0.40 6.75 -14.28
C ASP A 47 0.96 7.43 -14.50
N LYS A 48 1.66 7.82 -13.41
CA LYS A 48 2.94 8.54 -13.42
C LYS A 48 3.81 8.13 -12.24
N PRO A 49 5.14 8.35 -12.34
CA PRO A 49 6.04 8.06 -11.22
C PRO A 49 5.70 8.82 -9.94
N THR A 50 5.98 8.19 -8.80
CA THR A 50 5.91 8.82 -7.49
C THR A 50 7.14 8.52 -6.67
N ASP A 51 7.78 9.57 -6.16
CA ASP A 51 8.83 9.50 -5.16
C ASP A 51 8.22 9.79 -3.79
N MET A 52 8.04 8.79 -2.96
CA MET A 52 7.68 8.96 -1.56
C MET A 52 8.96 9.26 -0.78
N VAL A 53 9.09 10.46 -0.22
CA VAL A 53 10.28 10.93 0.50
C VAL A 53 9.99 11.24 1.97
N GLY A 54 11.02 11.47 2.78
CA GLY A 54 10.88 11.73 4.22
C GLY A 54 10.61 10.46 5.04
N ILE A 55 10.85 9.28 4.49
CA ILE A 55 10.52 7.99 5.11
C ILE A 55 11.72 7.06 5.30
N GLY A 56 12.94 7.59 5.23
CA GLY A 56 14.17 6.80 5.44
C GLY A 56 14.21 6.09 6.79
N HIS A 57 13.55 6.63 7.82
CA HIS A 57 13.42 6.02 9.15
C HIS A 57 12.71 4.65 9.12
N LEU A 58 11.89 4.34 8.11
CA LEU A 58 11.20 3.06 7.99
C LEU A 58 12.13 1.86 7.79
N ARG A 59 13.42 2.09 7.53
CA ARG A 59 14.44 1.04 7.52
C ARG A 59 14.69 0.42 8.90
N GLY A 60 14.42 1.15 9.96
CA GLY A 60 14.61 0.72 11.35
C GLY A 60 13.38 0.21 12.08
N HIS A 61 12.29 -0.10 11.36
CA HIS A 61 11.05 -0.62 11.94
C HIS A 61 11.07 -2.15 12.14
N GLU A 62 9.92 -2.82 12.15
CA GLU A 62 9.82 -4.29 12.30
C GLU A 62 10.65 -5.03 11.25
N THR A 63 10.74 -4.45 10.07
CA THR A 63 11.65 -4.84 8.98
C THR A 63 12.19 -3.58 8.31
N ASN A 64 13.19 -3.71 7.42
CA ASN A 64 13.51 -2.65 6.48
C ASN A 64 12.36 -2.53 5.46
N ARG A 65 11.35 -1.69 5.79
CA ARG A 65 10.15 -1.55 4.99
C ARG A 65 10.41 -1.04 3.58
N LEU A 66 11.44 -0.20 3.36
CA LEU A 66 11.74 0.31 2.02
C LEU A 66 12.23 -0.82 1.12
N GLU A 67 13.18 -1.61 1.58
CA GLU A 67 13.68 -2.79 0.87
C GLU A 67 12.57 -3.82 0.64
N ALA A 68 11.76 -4.10 1.68
CA ALA A 68 10.65 -5.03 1.59
C ALA A 68 9.63 -4.60 0.53
N LEU A 69 9.24 -3.32 0.50
CA LEU A 69 8.32 -2.77 -0.51
C LEU A 69 8.89 -2.90 -1.93
N VAL A 70 10.18 -2.55 -2.12
CA VAL A 70 10.83 -2.71 -3.43
C VAL A 70 10.80 -4.17 -3.89
N ASN A 71 11.16 -5.10 -2.99
CA ASN A 71 11.20 -6.52 -3.31
C ASN A 71 9.82 -7.05 -3.69
N GLU A 72 8.79 -6.69 -2.91
CA GLU A 72 7.43 -7.20 -3.15
C GLU A 72 6.76 -6.53 -4.35
N ILE A 73 7.01 -5.25 -4.63
CA ILE A 73 6.54 -4.60 -5.87
C ILE A 73 7.17 -5.26 -7.09
N ARG A 74 8.48 -5.56 -7.05
CA ARG A 74 9.15 -6.26 -8.14
C ARG A 74 8.67 -7.70 -8.30
N ARG A 75 8.32 -8.36 -7.20
CA ARG A 75 7.79 -9.73 -7.20
C ARG A 75 6.51 -9.89 -8.00
N ILE A 76 5.67 -8.87 -8.04
CA ILE A 76 4.43 -8.84 -8.83
C ILE A 76 4.60 -8.26 -10.25
N GLY A 77 5.84 -8.04 -10.71
CA GLY A 77 6.10 -7.44 -12.02
C GLY A 77 6.11 -5.91 -12.05
N GLY A 78 5.98 -5.25 -10.91
CA GLY A 78 6.08 -3.79 -10.79
C GLY A 78 7.52 -3.28 -10.82
N VAL A 79 7.70 -1.97 -10.91
CA VAL A 79 9.00 -1.30 -10.90
C VAL A 79 9.09 -0.34 -9.73
N ALA A 80 10.06 -0.59 -8.85
CA ALA A 80 10.35 0.28 -7.71
C ALA A 80 11.84 0.27 -7.39
N GLU A 81 12.32 1.36 -6.77
CA GLU A 81 13.69 1.48 -6.28
C GLU A 81 13.74 2.25 -4.96
N GLU A 82 14.72 1.91 -4.11
CA GLU A 82 14.99 2.71 -2.93
C GLU A 82 15.67 4.02 -3.30
N LEU A 83 15.22 5.09 -2.67
CA LEU A 83 15.89 6.40 -2.64
C LEU A 83 16.65 6.56 -1.31
N PRO A 84 17.62 7.49 -1.21
CA PRO A 84 18.34 7.73 0.05
C PRO A 84 17.42 7.96 1.26
N ASP A 85 16.29 8.64 1.07
CA ASP A 85 15.29 8.95 2.10
C ASP A 85 13.88 8.50 1.72
N GLY A 86 13.74 7.44 0.92
CA GLY A 86 12.42 7.05 0.45
C GLY A 86 12.36 5.91 -0.54
N LEU A 87 11.33 5.96 -1.35
CA LEU A 87 10.96 4.93 -2.30
C LEU A 87 10.40 5.58 -3.57
N ARG A 88 10.89 5.15 -4.74
CA ARG A 88 10.30 5.49 -6.04
C ARG A 88 9.50 4.32 -6.58
N ILE A 89 8.31 4.61 -7.11
CA ILE A 89 7.46 3.66 -7.84
C ILE A 89 7.25 4.20 -9.24
N GLU A 90 7.58 3.38 -10.25
CA GLU A 90 7.35 3.70 -11.65
C GLU A 90 6.08 3.02 -12.17
N PRO A 91 5.31 3.67 -13.04
CA PRO A 91 4.14 3.05 -13.64
C PRO A 91 4.54 1.89 -14.58
N VAL A 92 3.73 0.84 -14.57
CA VAL A 92 3.81 -0.26 -15.52
C VAL A 92 2.43 -0.53 -16.11
N PRO A 93 2.32 -1.09 -17.31
CA PRO A 93 1.05 -1.58 -17.83
C PRO A 93 0.43 -2.57 -16.83
N SER A 94 -0.87 -2.44 -16.53
CA SER A 94 -1.53 -3.29 -15.54
C SER A 94 -1.47 -4.79 -15.87
N GLU A 95 -1.39 -5.12 -17.17
CA GLU A 95 -1.25 -6.49 -17.67
C GLU A 95 0.11 -7.11 -17.40
N THR A 96 1.10 -6.34 -16.97
CA THR A 96 2.41 -6.87 -16.54
C THR A 96 2.41 -7.29 -15.08
N LEU A 97 1.44 -6.82 -14.31
CA LEU A 97 1.28 -7.21 -12.92
C LEU A 97 0.63 -8.61 -12.84
N HIS A 98 1.17 -9.46 -11.98
CA HIS A 98 0.77 -10.87 -11.90
C HIS A 98 0.69 -11.37 -10.46
N GLU A 99 0.10 -12.56 -10.30
CA GLU A 99 0.01 -13.26 -9.03
C GLU A 99 1.37 -13.50 -8.38
N ALA A 100 1.40 -13.51 -7.06
CA ALA A 100 2.59 -13.86 -6.30
C ALA A 100 2.27 -14.30 -4.87
N ASN A 101 3.21 -15.05 -4.28
CA ASN A 101 3.27 -15.28 -2.85
C ASN A 101 4.04 -14.10 -2.22
N MET A 102 3.29 -13.22 -1.54
CA MET A 102 3.81 -12.00 -0.96
C MET A 102 4.34 -12.24 0.45
N GLU A 103 5.60 -11.94 0.69
CA GLU A 103 6.21 -12.05 2.00
C GLU A 103 5.83 -10.87 2.90
N THR A 104 5.51 -11.15 4.15
CA THR A 104 5.15 -10.11 5.11
C THR A 104 6.31 -9.63 5.97
N TYR A 105 7.43 -10.32 5.95
CA TYR A 105 8.62 -9.98 6.77
C TYR A 105 8.29 -9.86 8.27
N ALA A 106 7.28 -10.60 8.74
CA ALA A 106 6.70 -10.49 10.07
C ALA A 106 6.18 -9.07 10.43
N ASP A 107 5.90 -8.24 9.44
CA ASP A 107 5.41 -6.88 9.58
C ASP A 107 3.93 -6.79 9.15
N HIS A 108 3.07 -6.31 10.04
CA HIS A 108 1.63 -6.19 9.81
C HIS A 108 1.28 -5.20 8.69
N ARG A 109 2.12 -4.18 8.45
CA ARG A 109 1.90 -3.22 7.37
C ARG A 109 2.27 -3.79 6.01
N MET A 110 3.26 -4.69 5.95
CA MET A 110 3.54 -5.45 4.73
C MET A 110 2.42 -6.44 4.41
N ALA A 111 1.80 -7.05 5.44
CA ALA A 111 0.62 -7.89 5.24
C ALA A 111 -0.56 -7.08 4.66
N THR A 112 -0.83 -5.88 5.18
CA THR A 112 -1.90 -5.02 4.66
C THR A 112 -1.58 -4.50 3.25
N PHE A 113 -0.33 -4.14 2.96
CA PHE A 113 0.13 -3.80 1.62
C PHE A 113 -0.20 -4.92 0.62
N ALA A 114 0.22 -6.15 0.91
CA ALA A 114 -0.03 -7.31 0.05
C ALA A 114 -1.53 -7.59 -0.15
N THR A 115 -2.31 -7.51 0.94
CA THR A 115 -3.76 -7.71 0.89
C THR A 115 -4.45 -6.67 0.00
N MET A 116 -4.02 -5.39 0.06
CA MET A 116 -4.56 -4.32 -0.79
C MET A 116 -4.26 -4.54 -2.26
N LEU A 117 -3.09 -5.07 -2.62
CA LEU A 117 -2.77 -5.44 -4.01
C LEU A 117 -3.74 -6.50 -4.55
N GLY A 118 -4.15 -7.45 -3.72
CA GLY A 118 -5.12 -8.49 -4.06
C GLY A 118 -6.52 -7.98 -4.44
N LEU A 119 -6.83 -6.69 -4.17
CA LEU A 119 -8.07 -6.07 -4.68
C LEU A 119 -8.06 -5.82 -6.20
N ARG A 120 -6.89 -5.81 -6.82
CA ARG A 120 -6.71 -5.50 -8.25
C ARG A 120 -5.94 -6.59 -9.00
N ILE A 121 -5.09 -7.34 -8.31
CA ILE A 121 -4.30 -8.43 -8.90
C ILE A 121 -4.88 -9.74 -8.36
N PRO A 122 -5.48 -10.59 -9.22
CA PRO A 122 -5.98 -11.90 -8.81
C PRO A 122 -4.88 -12.78 -8.22
N ASP A 123 -5.27 -13.71 -7.37
CA ASP A 123 -4.42 -14.79 -6.83
C ASP A 123 -3.17 -14.34 -6.05
N ILE A 124 -3.20 -13.13 -5.48
CA ILE A 124 -2.20 -12.70 -4.49
C ILE A 124 -2.38 -13.55 -3.22
N GLN A 125 -1.31 -14.23 -2.80
CA GLN A 125 -1.24 -14.98 -1.55
C GLN A 125 -0.42 -14.20 -0.52
N VAL A 126 -0.96 -14.00 0.68
CA VAL A 126 -0.27 -13.28 1.76
C VAL A 126 0.33 -14.28 2.74
N ILE A 127 1.66 -14.44 2.69
CA ILE A 127 2.38 -15.36 3.56
C ILE A 127 2.42 -14.80 4.99
N ASN A 128 2.04 -15.63 5.97
CA ASN A 128 2.01 -15.25 7.39
C ASN A 128 1.13 -14.00 7.67
N VAL A 129 -0.09 -13.97 7.14
CA VAL A 129 -1.06 -12.90 7.42
C VAL A 129 -1.33 -12.72 8.92
N ALA A 130 -1.04 -13.72 9.75
CA ALA A 130 -1.20 -13.68 11.21
C ALA A 130 -0.38 -12.57 11.89
N THR A 131 0.63 -12.02 11.24
CA THR A 131 1.39 -10.85 11.74
C THR A 131 0.48 -9.62 11.96
N THR A 132 -0.67 -9.53 11.29
CA THR A 132 -1.66 -8.46 11.50
C THR A 132 -2.27 -8.46 12.90
N ARG A 133 -2.24 -9.58 13.63
CA ARG A 133 -2.81 -9.70 14.97
C ARG A 133 -2.23 -8.70 15.97
N LYS A 134 -1.03 -8.17 15.71
CA LYS A 134 -0.38 -7.14 16.53
C LYS A 134 -1.25 -5.89 16.67
N THR A 135 -1.92 -5.49 15.61
CA THR A 135 -2.69 -4.22 15.54
C THR A 135 -4.17 -4.43 15.25
N LEU A 136 -4.50 -5.53 14.58
CA LEU A 136 -5.86 -5.85 14.15
C LEU A 136 -6.09 -7.37 14.28
N PRO A 137 -6.48 -7.85 15.49
CA PRO A 137 -6.52 -9.29 15.80
C PRO A 137 -7.38 -10.14 14.86
N ASP A 138 -8.50 -9.60 14.37
CA ASP A 138 -9.41 -10.26 13.43
C ASP A 138 -9.35 -9.65 12.01
N PHE A 139 -8.15 -9.32 11.55
CA PHE A 139 -7.97 -8.70 10.22
C PHE A 139 -8.60 -9.55 9.11
N VAL A 140 -8.39 -10.86 9.11
CA VAL A 140 -8.90 -11.75 8.06
C VAL A 140 -10.43 -11.79 8.05
N GLY A 141 -11.06 -11.91 9.23
CA GLY A 141 -12.53 -11.90 9.34
C GLY A 141 -13.13 -10.58 8.87
N MET A 142 -12.56 -9.46 9.32
CA MET A 142 -12.99 -8.12 8.88
C MET A 142 -12.82 -7.91 7.38
N TRP A 143 -11.67 -8.32 6.82
CA TRP A 143 -11.39 -8.19 5.39
C TRP A 143 -12.39 -8.96 4.55
N ASN A 144 -12.62 -10.23 4.87
CA ASN A 144 -13.59 -11.06 4.16
C ASN A 144 -15.03 -10.52 4.30
N GLY A 145 -15.40 -10.05 5.49
CA GLY A 145 -16.71 -9.43 5.71
C GLY A 145 -16.92 -8.12 4.95
N MET A 146 -15.86 -7.38 4.65
CA MET A 146 -15.91 -6.15 3.84
C MET A 146 -16.13 -6.46 2.35
N LEU A 147 -15.65 -7.62 1.87
CA LEU A 147 -15.71 -8.02 0.46
C LEU A 147 -16.94 -8.86 0.10
N ALA A 148 -17.68 -9.35 1.11
CA ALA A 148 -18.91 -10.14 0.94
C ALA A 148 -20.09 -9.24 0.61
#